data_a511ac417221002096c7e79670b7b135
#
_entry.id   a511ac417221002096c7e79670b7b135
#
_cell.length_a   1.000
_cell.length_b   1.000
_cell.length_c   1.000
_cell.angle_alpha   90.00
_cell.angle_beta   90.00
_cell.angle_gamma   90.00
#
_symmetry.space_group_name_H-M   'P 1'
#
loop_
_entity.id
_entity.type
_entity.pdbx_description
1 polymer ?
#
loop_
_entity_poly.entity_id
_entity_poly.type
_entity_poly.pdbx_seq_one_letter_code
_entity_poly.pdbx_strand_id
1 'polypeptide(L)'
;MHPLRQITARTAAVAAGITAATTLALVTAAPPAGAATTSATGEYNAALKAVGSQGVHFDSTAQQNGATLDVTGDAGSTSGSQSLVVKSNGITERMTARVVGKTGYVSGNAAALQHEIGLTKAQSSKYANTWLSFPTSNNGLDELVGGLLSSEVAKELEIGGPYTYGKAATVAGQKATAIIGSVATQSGSKVPVVLYVPTSGKPLPIKEVTNAGAAGGASAIQGTVTFSNWGEDKSQAAPSKTTSLLKLIPASSSTTTTGG
;
A
#
# COMPACT_ATOMS: atom_id res chain seq x y z
N MET A 1 -2.05 -0.95 10.32
CA MET A 1 -1.88 -1.71 9.05
C MET A 1 -1.85 -0.71 7.92
N HIS A 2 -0.89 -0.85 6.98
CA HIS A 2 -0.69 0.11 5.89
C HIS A 2 -1.76 -0.01 4.82
N PRO A 3 -2.28 1.07 4.20
CA PRO A 3 -3.30 0.98 3.17
C PRO A 3 -2.86 0.14 1.98
N LEU A 4 -1.62 0.25 1.52
CA LEU A 4 -1.05 -0.64 0.50
C LEU A 4 -0.87 -2.09 1.01
N ARG A 5 -0.65 -2.28 2.31
CA ARG A 5 -0.56 -3.60 2.97
C ARG A 5 -1.89 -4.12 3.48
N GLN A 6 -2.86 -3.24 3.83
CA GLN A 6 -4.20 -3.65 4.23
C GLN A 6 -5.01 -4.24 3.07
N ILE A 7 -4.82 -3.71 1.88
CA ILE A 7 -5.42 -4.27 0.70
C ILE A 7 -4.95 -5.72 0.51
N THR A 8 -3.64 -5.96 0.72
CA THR A 8 -3.07 -7.31 0.76
C THR A 8 -3.56 -8.10 1.97
N ALA A 9 -3.82 -7.48 3.12
CA ALA A 9 -4.20 -8.15 4.36
C ALA A 9 -5.70 -8.45 4.49
N ARG A 10 -6.59 -7.56 4.03
CA ARG A 10 -8.05 -7.82 4.03
C ARG A 10 -8.44 -8.89 3.02
N THR A 11 -7.77 -8.94 1.86
CA THR A 11 -7.94 -10.03 0.92
C THR A 11 -7.35 -11.36 1.44
N ALA A 12 -6.34 -11.34 2.32
CA ALA A 12 -5.78 -12.54 2.95
C ALA A 12 -6.65 -13.13 4.08
N ALA A 13 -7.51 -12.32 4.71
CA ALA A 13 -8.36 -12.78 5.81
C ALA A 13 -9.49 -13.76 5.37
N VAL A 14 -9.76 -13.88 4.07
CA VAL A 14 -10.77 -14.82 3.52
C VAL A 14 -10.19 -16.20 3.22
N ALA A 15 -8.86 -16.39 3.29
CA ALA A 15 -8.18 -17.64 2.92
C ALA A 15 -7.44 -18.29 4.10
N ALA A 16 -8.15 -18.68 5.17
CA ALA A 16 -7.62 -19.61 6.15
C ALA A 16 -7.86 -21.06 5.68
N GLY A 17 -6.80 -21.70 5.19
CA GLY A 17 -6.77 -23.14 4.99
C GLY A 17 -6.09 -23.54 3.68
N ILE A 18 -4.87 -23.95 3.75
CA ILE A 18 -4.25 -25.18 3.22
C ILE A 18 -2.73 -24.96 3.08
N THR A 19 -1.97 -25.79 3.79
CA THR A 19 -0.52 -25.94 3.72
C THR A 19 -0.12 -26.77 2.49
N ALA A 20 0.81 -26.25 1.66
CA ALA A 20 1.67 -27.10 0.82
C ALA A 20 2.99 -26.36 0.55
N ALA A 21 4.08 -26.97 0.93
CA ALA A 21 5.44 -26.52 0.70
C ALA A 21 5.90 -26.96 -0.69
N THR A 22 6.39 -26.02 -1.49
CA THR A 22 7.16 -26.33 -2.70
C THR A 22 8.37 -25.40 -2.80
N THR A 23 9.52 -26.01 -2.96
CA THR A 23 10.85 -25.39 -3.08
C THR A 23 11.02 -24.71 -4.42
N LEU A 24 11.27 -23.39 -4.40
CA LEU A 24 11.61 -22.62 -5.60
C LEU A 24 13.14 -22.59 -5.74
N ALA A 25 13.66 -23.09 -6.86
CA ALA A 25 15.07 -22.99 -7.20
C ALA A 25 15.41 -21.54 -7.58
N LEU A 26 16.16 -20.84 -6.72
CA LEU A 26 16.72 -19.52 -7.02
C LEU A 26 17.88 -19.70 -7.99
N VAL A 27 17.71 -19.24 -9.23
CA VAL A 27 18.84 -19.04 -10.14
C VAL A 27 19.52 -17.72 -9.76
N THR A 28 20.65 -17.80 -9.07
CA THR A 28 21.51 -16.67 -8.77
C THR A 28 22.28 -16.26 -10.04
N ALA A 29 21.92 -15.13 -10.66
CA ALA A 29 22.74 -14.53 -11.69
C ALA A 29 23.91 -13.77 -11.02
N ALA A 30 25.14 -14.03 -11.44
CA ALA A 30 26.32 -13.31 -10.98
C ALA A 30 26.24 -11.82 -11.42
N PRO A 31 26.67 -10.88 -10.55
CA PRO A 31 26.72 -9.47 -10.91
C PRO A 31 27.81 -9.19 -11.97
N PRO A 32 27.63 -8.18 -12.85
CA PRO A 32 28.66 -7.81 -13.81
C PRO A 32 29.93 -7.32 -13.09
N ALA A 33 31.07 -7.87 -13.50
CA ALA A 33 32.38 -7.51 -12.94
C ALA A 33 32.72 -6.04 -13.25
N GLY A 34 32.91 -5.22 -12.18
CA GLY A 34 33.48 -3.88 -12.35
C GLY A 34 32.93 -2.75 -11.47
N ALA A 35 31.87 -2.95 -10.71
CA ALA A 35 31.41 -1.96 -9.72
C ALA A 35 31.81 -2.44 -8.32
N ALA A 36 32.18 -1.52 -7.41
CA ALA A 36 32.31 -1.83 -6.00
C ALA A 36 31.02 -2.56 -5.58
N THR A 37 31.14 -3.81 -5.14
CA THR A 37 29.98 -4.69 -4.87
C THR A 37 29.28 -4.20 -3.62
N THR A 38 28.36 -3.25 -3.83
CA THR A 38 27.42 -2.88 -2.78
C THR A 38 26.55 -4.11 -2.52
N SER A 39 26.41 -4.54 -1.28
CA SER A 39 25.52 -5.66 -0.95
C SER A 39 24.05 -5.26 -1.22
N ALA A 40 23.20 -6.23 -1.48
CA ALA A 40 21.75 -5.98 -1.64
C ALA A 40 21.17 -5.19 -0.44
N THR A 41 21.66 -5.47 0.77
CA THR A 41 21.35 -4.71 1.99
C THR A 41 21.80 -3.25 1.88
N GLY A 42 23.02 -3.01 1.41
CA GLY A 42 23.55 -1.64 1.25
C GLY A 42 22.77 -0.84 0.22
N GLU A 43 22.41 -1.46 -0.91
CA GLU A 43 21.60 -0.81 -1.96
C GLU A 43 20.17 -0.53 -1.48
N TYR A 44 19.54 -1.48 -0.77
CA TYR A 44 18.24 -1.27 -0.16
C TYR A 44 18.25 -0.10 0.85
N ASN A 45 19.22 -0.07 1.74
CA ASN A 45 19.34 1.01 2.72
C ASN A 45 19.61 2.37 2.04
N ALA A 46 20.39 2.39 0.96
CA ALA A 46 20.61 3.59 0.17
C ALA A 46 19.32 4.08 -0.50
N ALA A 47 18.49 3.15 -1.00
CA ALA A 47 17.18 3.46 -1.57
C ALA A 47 16.23 4.06 -0.53
N LEU A 48 16.07 3.46 0.64
CA LEU A 48 15.24 4.03 1.71
C LEU A 48 15.73 5.40 2.17
N LYS A 49 17.06 5.56 2.30
CA LYS A 49 17.65 6.87 2.64
C LYS A 49 17.38 7.91 1.55
N ALA A 50 17.42 7.53 0.27
CA ALA A 50 17.15 8.44 -0.84
C ALA A 50 15.69 8.86 -0.91
N VAL A 51 14.76 7.97 -0.55
CA VAL A 51 13.32 8.28 -0.42
C VAL A 51 13.13 9.40 0.60
N GLY A 52 13.69 9.25 1.80
CA GLY A 52 13.61 10.27 2.86
C GLY A 52 12.17 10.72 3.07
N SER A 53 11.94 12.02 2.87
CA SER A 53 10.61 12.64 2.94
C SER A 53 10.20 13.30 1.61
N GLN A 54 10.59 12.69 0.49
CA GLN A 54 10.24 13.20 -0.84
C GLN A 54 8.79 12.89 -1.18
N GLY A 55 8.11 13.85 -1.82
CA GLY A 55 6.83 13.62 -2.46
C GLY A 55 6.96 12.62 -3.61
N VAL A 56 5.90 11.88 -3.91
CA VAL A 56 5.91 10.85 -4.95
C VAL A 56 4.52 10.63 -5.52
N HIS A 57 4.45 10.36 -6.80
CA HIS A 57 3.28 9.78 -7.45
C HIS A 57 3.40 8.26 -7.46
N PHE A 58 2.30 7.56 -7.15
CA PHE A 58 2.26 6.10 -7.17
C PHE A 58 1.00 5.58 -7.87
N ASP A 59 1.17 4.49 -8.62
CA ASP A 59 0.10 3.68 -9.17
C ASP A 59 0.26 2.25 -8.64
N SER A 60 -0.80 1.70 -8.10
CA SER A 60 -0.83 0.35 -7.54
C SER A 60 -1.95 -0.47 -8.14
N THR A 61 -1.64 -1.70 -8.47
CA THR A 61 -2.64 -2.71 -8.87
C THR A 61 -2.45 -3.95 -8.02
N ALA A 62 -3.56 -4.57 -7.61
CA ALA A 62 -3.52 -5.85 -6.94
C ALA A 62 -4.67 -6.74 -7.41
N GLN A 63 -4.42 -8.05 -7.38
CA GLN A 63 -5.42 -9.07 -7.69
C GLN A 63 -5.40 -10.17 -6.64
N GLN A 64 -6.58 -10.58 -6.19
CA GLN A 64 -6.74 -11.72 -5.31
C GLN A 64 -8.15 -12.31 -5.45
N ASN A 65 -8.27 -13.65 -5.58
CA ASN A 65 -9.56 -14.36 -5.57
C ASN A 65 -10.62 -13.78 -6.53
N GLY A 66 -10.20 -13.31 -7.71
CA GLY A 66 -11.09 -12.66 -8.69
C GLY A 66 -11.47 -11.22 -8.35
N ALA A 67 -11.04 -10.68 -7.22
CA ALA A 67 -11.11 -9.25 -6.94
C ALA A 67 -9.90 -8.53 -7.55
N THR A 68 -10.13 -7.32 -8.05
CA THR A 68 -9.08 -6.41 -8.50
C THR A 68 -9.14 -5.12 -7.72
N LEU A 69 -7.97 -4.55 -7.47
CA LEU A 69 -7.80 -3.25 -6.86
C LEU A 69 -6.88 -2.41 -7.73
N ASP A 70 -7.31 -1.19 -8.01
CA ASP A 70 -6.51 -0.16 -8.66
C ASP A 70 -6.45 1.05 -7.72
N VAL A 71 -5.25 1.55 -7.45
CA VAL A 71 -5.02 2.77 -6.67
C VAL A 71 -4.07 3.67 -7.45
N THR A 72 -4.38 4.95 -7.51
CA THR A 72 -3.46 5.99 -7.99
C THR A 72 -3.45 7.13 -7.00
N GLY A 73 -2.28 7.71 -6.72
CA GLY A 73 -2.18 8.76 -5.73
C GLY A 73 -0.88 9.55 -5.75
N ASP A 74 -0.88 10.61 -4.95
CA ASP A 74 0.26 11.47 -4.72
C ASP A 74 0.45 11.61 -3.20
N ALA A 75 1.67 11.32 -2.73
CA ALA A 75 2.09 11.63 -1.36
C ALA A 75 2.90 12.92 -1.37
N GLY A 76 2.56 13.84 -0.49
CA GLY A 76 3.25 15.12 -0.38
C GLY A 76 3.65 15.46 1.06
N SER A 77 4.31 16.59 1.28
CA SER A 77 4.90 16.96 2.58
C SER A 77 3.86 17.24 3.65
N THR A 78 2.79 17.91 3.29
CA THR A 78 1.70 18.33 4.21
C THR A 78 0.33 17.84 3.79
N SER A 79 0.21 17.30 2.58
CA SER A 79 -1.03 16.79 2.04
C SER A 79 -0.75 15.72 0.99
N GLY A 80 -1.73 14.85 0.78
CA GLY A 80 -1.69 13.83 -0.25
C GLY A 80 -3.10 13.34 -0.59
N SER A 81 -3.21 12.59 -1.66
CA SER A 81 -4.48 12.02 -2.09
C SER A 81 -4.30 10.69 -2.80
N GLN A 82 -5.33 9.85 -2.74
CA GLN A 82 -5.42 8.64 -3.54
C GLN A 82 -6.85 8.40 -4.01
N SER A 83 -6.97 7.80 -5.17
CA SER A 83 -8.20 7.23 -5.70
C SER A 83 -8.09 5.71 -5.73
N LEU A 84 -9.12 5.04 -5.29
CA LEU A 84 -9.18 3.60 -5.13
C LEU A 84 -10.40 3.06 -5.85
N VAL A 85 -10.20 1.99 -6.63
CA VAL A 85 -11.27 1.24 -7.29
C VAL A 85 -11.10 -0.24 -6.97
N VAL A 86 -12.08 -0.82 -6.29
CA VAL A 86 -12.16 -2.27 -6.05
C VAL A 86 -13.28 -2.84 -6.91
N LYS A 87 -12.99 -3.94 -7.60
CA LYS A 87 -13.99 -4.71 -8.33
C LYS A 87 -14.00 -6.13 -7.80
N SER A 88 -15.13 -6.57 -7.28
CA SER A 88 -15.32 -7.92 -6.74
C SER A 88 -16.76 -8.35 -6.88
N ASN A 89 -17.00 -9.58 -7.35
CA ASN A 89 -18.35 -10.17 -7.43
C ASN A 89 -19.40 -9.29 -8.12
N GLY A 90 -19.00 -8.58 -9.18
CA GLY A 90 -19.88 -7.65 -9.91
C GLY A 90 -20.13 -6.31 -9.23
N ILE A 91 -19.60 -6.09 -8.04
CA ILE A 91 -19.66 -4.82 -7.31
C ILE A 91 -18.41 -3.99 -7.66
N THR A 92 -18.62 -2.70 -7.89
CA THR A 92 -17.51 -1.75 -8.04
C THR A 92 -17.59 -0.72 -6.92
N GLU A 93 -16.55 -0.69 -6.10
CA GLU A 93 -16.32 0.29 -5.06
C GLU A 93 -15.38 1.36 -5.57
N ARG A 94 -15.69 2.61 -5.30
CA ARG A 94 -14.86 3.75 -5.68
C ARG A 94 -14.74 4.66 -4.47
N MET A 95 -13.51 4.97 -4.09
CA MET A 95 -13.23 5.85 -2.98
C MET A 95 -12.08 6.80 -3.34
N THR A 96 -12.16 8.02 -2.86
CA THR A 96 -11.05 8.97 -2.85
C THR A 96 -10.74 9.29 -1.40
N ALA A 97 -9.49 9.14 -1.01
CA ALA A 97 -8.98 9.57 0.29
C ALA A 97 -8.02 10.73 0.09
N ARG A 98 -7.98 11.63 1.08
CA ARG A 98 -7.09 12.79 1.09
C ARG A 98 -6.65 13.09 2.51
N VAL A 99 -5.42 13.54 2.67
CA VAL A 99 -4.93 14.12 3.92
C VAL A 99 -4.53 15.57 3.67
N VAL A 100 -4.89 16.45 4.58
CA VAL A 100 -4.42 17.85 4.58
C VAL A 100 -4.08 18.22 6.03
N GLY A 101 -2.81 18.37 6.32
CA GLY A 101 -2.31 18.55 7.69
C GLY A 101 -2.69 17.37 8.58
N LYS A 102 -3.50 17.64 9.60
CA LYS A 102 -3.95 16.63 10.59
C LYS A 102 -5.38 16.13 10.34
N THR A 103 -5.94 16.40 9.17
CA THR A 103 -7.32 16.00 8.84
C THR A 103 -7.31 15.07 7.64
N GLY A 104 -7.91 13.90 7.83
CA GLY A 104 -8.25 12.96 6.78
C GLY A 104 -9.63 13.25 6.20
N TYR A 105 -9.78 12.99 4.92
CA TYR A 105 -11.03 13.14 4.18
C TYR A 105 -11.23 11.92 3.31
N VAL A 106 -12.45 11.41 3.26
CA VAL A 106 -12.84 10.33 2.36
C VAL A 106 -14.14 10.67 1.65
N SER A 107 -14.26 10.26 0.41
CA SER A 107 -15.50 10.30 -0.36
C SER A 107 -15.57 9.03 -1.20
N GLY A 108 -16.76 8.43 -1.31
CA GLY A 108 -16.91 7.20 -2.07
C GLY A 108 -18.35 6.95 -2.48
N ASN A 109 -18.53 5.96 -3.35
CA ASN A 109 -19.88 5.49 -3.65
C ASN A 109 -20.45 4.71 -2.45
N ALA A 110 -21.75 4.41 -2.45
CA ALA A 110 -22.42 3.76 -1.34
C ALA A 110 -21.77 2.40 -0.96
N ALA A 111 -21.33 1.63 -1.95
CA ALA A 111 -20.69 0.34 -1.71
C ALA A 111 -19.35 0.53 -0.95
N ALA A 112 -18.48 1.45 -1.41
CA ALA A 112 -17.22 1.73 -0.73
C ALA A 112 -17.44 2.26 0.69
N LEU A 113 -18.38 3.18 0.91
CA LEU A 113 -18.68 3.68 2.25
C LEU A 113 -19.23 2.59 3.17
N GLN A 114 -19.97 1.63 2.65
CA GLN A 114 -20.48 0.50 3.42
C GLN A 114 -19.39 -0.50 3.77
N HIS A 115 -18.57 -0.91 2.81
CA HIS A 115 -17.61 -1.99 2.98
C HIS A 115 -16.29 -1.51 3.59
N GLU A 116 -15.76 -0.37 3.13
CA GLU A 116 -14.45 0.12 3.57
C GLU A 116 -14.53 0.95 4.86
N ILE A 117 -15.62 1.72 5.02
CA ILE A 117 -15.81 2.62 6.18
C ILE A 117 -16.69 1.97 7.26
N GLY A 118 -17.51 0.98 6.89
CA GLY A 118 -18.44 0.32 7.81
C GLY A 118 -19.71 1.11 8.10
N LEU A 119 -20.10 2.03 7.23
CA LEU A 119 -21.38 2.74 7.37
C LEU A 119 -22.55 1.81 7.11
N THR A 120 -23.68 2.04 7.79
CA THR A 120 -24.93 1.32 7.49
C THR A 120 -25.39 1.62 6.06
N LYS A 121 -26.22 0.73 5.48
CA LYS A 121 -26.79 0.92 4.14
C LYS A 121 -27.49 2.26 3.98
N ALA A 122 -28.24 2.70 4.99
CA ALA A 122 -28.93 3.99 4.97
C ALA A 122 -27.94 5.16 4.98
N GLN A 123 -26.90 5.09 5.82
CA GLN A 123 -25.85 6.12 5.89
C GLN A 123 -25.02 6.16 4.61
N SER A 124 -24.58 5.01 4.10
CA SER A 124 -23.76 4.93 2.89
C SER A 124 -24.52 5.48 1.66
N SER A 125 -25.81 5.20 1.54
CA SER A 125 -26.65 5.79 0.48
C SER A 125 -26.83 7.30 0.64
N LYS A 126 -27.04 7.78 1.87
CA LYS A 126 -27.22 9.21 2.15
C LYS A 126 -25.95 10.04 1.90
N TYR A 127 -24.79 9.49 2.23
CA TYR A 127 -23.50 10.19 2.17
C TYR A 127 -22.66 9.79 0.96
N ALA A 128 -23.21 9.00 0.02
CA ALA A 128 -22.51 8.65 -1.21
C ALA A 128 -22.00 9.91 -1.93
N ASN A 129 -20.73 9.86 -2.34
CA ASN A 129 -20.02 10.94 -3.03
C ASN A 129 -19.95 12.26 -2.24
N THR A 130 -20.18 12.20 -0.92
CA THR A 130 -19.99 13.34 -0.01
C THR A 130 -18.65 13.20 0.70
N TRP A 131 -17.95 14.30 0.91
CA TRP A 131 -16.72 14.29 1.68
C TRP A 131 -17.01 14.15 3.19
N LEU A 132 -16.42 13.11 3.77
CA LEU A 132 -16.43 12.85 5.22
C LEU A 132 -15.05 13.17 5.77
N SER A 133 -14.99 13.88 6.91
CA SER A 133 -13.75 14.30 7.54
C SER A 133 -13.53 13.61 8.89
N PHE A 134 -12.26 13.37 9.24
CA PHE A 134 -11.85 12.79 10.52
C PHE A 134 -10.43 13.23 10.89
N PRO A 135 -10.09 13.27 12.20
CA PRO A 135 -8.72 13.50 12.63
C PRO A 135 -7.82 12.33 12.25
N THR A 136 -6.63 12.59 11.72
CA THR A 136 -5.65 11.53 11.37
C THR A 136 -5.10 10.79 12.60
N SER A 137 -5.29 11.32 13.81
CA SER A 137 -4.94 10.65 15.07
C SER A 137 -5.98 9.66 15.57
N ASN A 138 -7.04 9.41 14.81
CA ASN A 138 -8.08 8.45 15.20
C ASN A 138 -7.67 7.04 14.78
N ASN A 139 -7.37 6.20 15.76
CA ASN A 139 -7.00 4.79 15.55
C ASN A 139 -8.09 4.05 14.76
N GLY A 140 -7.71 3.48 13.63
CA GLY A 140 -8.57 2.75 12.70
C GLY A 140 -9.07 3.57 11.51
N LEU A 141 -9.05 4.91 11.55
CA LEU A 141 -9.33 5.78 10.41
C LEU A 141 -8.05 6.36 9.79
N ASP A 142 -6.97 6.45 10.55
CA ASP A 142 -5.62 6.82 10.09
C ASP A 142 -5.15 5.94 8.93
N GLU A 143 -5.55 4.67 8.95
CA GLU A 143 -5.25 3.70 7.89
C GLU A 143 -5.80 4.10 6.50
N LEU A 144 -6.90 4.86 6.45
CA LEU A 144 -7.50 5.31 5.19
C LEU A 144 -6.64 6.34 4.46
N VAL A 145 -5.75 7.00 5.16
CA VAL A 145 -4.87 8.06 4.66
C VAL A 145 -3.39 7.80 4.91
N GLY A 146 -3.04 6.64 5.48
CA GLY A 146 -1.66 6.24 5.70
C GLY A 146 -0.89 6.17 4.37
N GLY A 147 0.39 6.54 4.39
CA GLY A 147 1.23 6.59 3.18
C GLY A 147 0.97 7.78 2.27
N LEU A 148 0.00 8.64 2.56
CA LEU A 148 -0.28 9.84 1.78
C LEU A 148 0.58 11.05 2.17
N LEU A 149 1.36 10.94 3.24
CA LEU A 149 2.38 11.93 3.58
C LEU A 149 3.76 11.40 3.21
N SER A 150 4.59 12.25 2.61
CA SER A 150 5.93 11.88 2.19
C SER A 150 6.82 11.38 3.33
N SER A 151 6.58 11.83 4.56
CA SER A 151 7.25 11.32 5.77
C SER A 151 6.92 9.85 6.10
N GLU A 152 5.88 9.29 5.52
CA GLU A 152 5.43 7.92 5.73
C GLU A 152 5.85 6.98 4.61
N VAL A 153 6.16 7.52 3.40
CA VAL A 153 6.49 6.71 2.21
C VAL A 153 7.65 5.74 2.46
N ALA A 154 8.70 6.17 3.18
CA ALA A 154 9.82 5.29 3.49
C ALA A 154 9.39 4.07 4.32
N LYS A 155 8.44 4.24 5.25
CA LYS A 155 7.89 3.14 6.06
C LYS A 155 7.05 2.18 5.22
N GLU A 156 6.34 2.71 4.20
CA GLU A 156 5.56 1.90 3.27
C GLU A 156 6.46 0.96 2.44
N LEU A 157 7.69 1.41 2.14
CA LEU A 157 8.68 0.65 1.38
C LEU A 157 9.54 -0.29 2.24
N GLU A 158 9.30 -0.34 3.56
CA GLU A 158 10.05 -1.23 4.43
C GLU A 158 9.71 -2.70 4.16
N ILE A 159 10.70 -3.46 3.73
CA ILE A 159 10.66 -4.92 3.59
C ILE A 159 11.69 -5.55 4.54
N GLY A 160 11.42 -6.77 5.00
CA GLY A 160 12.33 -7.51 5.88
C GLY A 160 13.38 -8.29 5.08
N GLY A 161 14.61 -8.39 5.67
CA GLY A 161 15.67 -9.24 5.13
C GLY A 161 15.50 -10.74 5.49
N PRO A 162 16.44 -11.58 5.08
CA PRO A 162 17.67 -11.22 4.37
C PRO A 162 17.41 -10.70 2.94
N TYR A 163 18.23 -9.74 2.48
CA TYR A 163 18.12 -9.18 1.15
C TYR A 163 19.03 -9.89 0.17
N THR A 164 18.53 -10.17 -1.03
CA THR A 164 19.29 -10.77 -2.13
C THR A 164 19.00 -10.01 -3.44
N TYR A 165 19.92 -10.12 -4.38
CA TYR A 165 19.67 -9.61 -5.72
C TYR A 165 18.79 -10.58 -6.51
N GLY A 166 17.81 -10.02 -7.19
CA GLY A 166 17.01 -10.70 -8.20
C GLY A 166 17.53 -10.42 -9.61
N LYS A 167 16.76 -10.87 -10.59
CA LYS A 167 17.07 -10.63 -12.02
C LYS A 167 16.91 -9.13 -12.32
N ALA A 168 17.96 -8.52 -12.88
CA ALA A 168 17.91 -7.16 -13.40
C ALA A 168 16.79 -7.03 -14.45
N ALA A 169 16.13 -5.88 -14.48
CA ALA A 169 15.02 -5.60 -15.39
C ALA A 169 15.12 -4.19 -15.96
N THR A 170 14.35 -3.94 -17.01
CA THR A 170 14.07 -2.58 -17.48
C THR A 170 12.65 -2.23 -17.04
N VAL A 171 12.50 -1.20 -16.23
CA VAL A 171 11.23 -0.71 -15.69
C VAL A 171 11.04 0.73 -16.16
N ALA A 172 9.92 1.02 -16.80
CA ALA A 172 9.63 2.35 -17.37
C ALA A 172 10.80 2.92 -18.22
N GLY A 173 11.48 2.06 -19.00
CA GLY A 173 12.63 2.45 -19.83
C GLY A 173 13.97 2.58 -19.08
N GLN A 174 14.01 2.43 -17.77
CA GLN A 174 15.21 2.51 -16.95
C GLN A 174 15.74 1.12 -16.58
N LYS A 175 17.05 0.91 -16.67
CA LYS A 175 17.70 -0.29 -16.13
C LYS A 175 17.61 -0.25 -14.60
N ALA A 176 17.18 -1.35 -13.99
CA ALA A 176 16.98 -1.46 -12.55
C ALA A 176 17.55 -2.76 -12.00
N THR A 177 18.09 -2.66 -10.80
CA THR A 177 18.42 -3.79 -9.94
C THR A 177 17.18 -4.22 -9.19
N ALA A 178 16.93 -5.52 -9.12
CA ALA A 178 15.89 -6.09 -8.27
C ALA A 178 16.49 -6.47 -6.92
N ILE A 179 15.90 -5.96 -5.84
CA ILE A 179 16.25 -6.31 -4.45
C ILE A 179 15.08 -7.13 -3.91
N ILE A 180 15.36 -8.36 -3.50
CA ILE A 180 14.37 -9.28 -2.95
C ILE A 180 14.44 -9.25 -1.45
N GLY A 181 13.30 -9.05 -0.79
CA GLY A 181 13.08 -9.18 0.63
C GLY A 181 11.74 -9.85 0.91
N SER A 182 11.16 -9.62 2.07
CA SER A 182 9.85 -10.18 2.43
C SER A 182 9.05 -9.26 3.33
N VAL A 183 7.74 -9.39 3.31
CA VAL A 183 6.84 -8.78 4.30
C VAL A 183 6.11 -9.87 5.07
N ALA A 184 5.88 -9.63 6.36
CA ALA A 184 5.08 -10.54 7.18
C ALA A 184 3.59 -10.30 6.92
N THR A 185 2.84 -11.37 6.73
CA THR A 185 1.37 -11.32 6.72
C THR A 185 0.84 -11.31 8.15
N GLN A 186 -0.46 -11.07 8.31
CA GLN A 186 -1.11 -11.19 9.63
C GLN A 186 -1.02 -12.59 10.23
N SER A 187 -0.95 -13.63 9.38
CA SER A 187 -0.76 -15.02 9.82
C SER A 187 0.69 -15.34 10.20
N GLY A 188 1.61 -14.37 10.13
CA GLY A 188 3.05 -14.56 10.38
C GLY A 188 3.81 -15.19 9.20
N SER A 189 3.14 -15.53 8.12
CA SER A 189 3.81 -16.02 6.90
C SER A 189 4.60 -14.90 6.24
N LYS A 190 5.73 -15.23 5.63
CA LYS A 190 6.53 -14.28 4.86
C LYS A 190 6.17 -14.33 3.39
N VAL A 191 5.91 -13.17 2.82
CA VAL A 191 5.61 -12.99 1.39
C VAL A 191 6.79 -12.32 0.71
N PRO A 192 7.33 -12.89 -0.38
CA PRO A 192 8.40 -12.26 -1.13
C PRO A 192 7.95 -10.92 -1.71
N VAL A 193 8.84 -9.95 -1.63
CA VAL A 193 8.68 -8.62 -2.24
C VAL A 193 9.94 -8.31 -3.04
N VAL A 194 9.76 -7.77 -4.23
CA VAL A 194 10.83 -7.34 -5.10
C VAL A 194 10.75 -5.83 -5.27
N LEU A 195 11.78 -5.13 -4.82
CA LEU A 195 11.94 -3.69 -5.01
C LEU A 195 12.91 -3.44 -6.18
N TYR A 196 12.49 -2.66 -7.16
CA TYR A 196 13.33 -2.26 -8.30
C TYR A 196 13.88 -0.87 -8.08
N VAL A 197 15.23 -0.76 -8.11
CA VAL A 197 15.97 0.48 -7.92
C VAL A 197 16.78 0.77 -9.19
N PRO A 198 16.80 2.00 -9.73
CA PRO A 198 17.60 2.34 -10.91
C PRO A 198 19.09 2.02 -10.70
N THR A 199 19.75 1.48 -11.72
CA THR A 199 21.21 1.21 -11.70
C THR A 199 22.06 2.45 -11.85
N SER A 200 21.47 3.61 -12.14
CA SER A 200 22.15 4.89 -12.30
C SER A 200 21.28 6.04 -11.80
N GLY A 201 21.90 7.12 -11.38
CA GLY A 201 21.21 8.27 -10.80
C GLY A 201 20.94 8.10 -9.30
N LYS A 202 19.89 8.76 -8.80
CA LYS A 202 19.45 8.59 -7.41
C LYS A 202 18.82 7.20 -7.25
N PRO A 203 19.09 6.46 -6.17
CA PRO A 203 18.54 5.12 -5.94
C PRO A 203 17.10 5.19 -5.43
N LEU A 204 16.23 5.90 -6.13
CA LEU A 204 14.81 6.04 -5.78
C LEU A 204 14.04 4.86 -6.38
N PRO A 205 13.28 4.10 -5.58
CA PRO A 205 12.48 2.98 -6.07
C PRO A 205 11.56 3.40 -7.23
N ILE A 206 11.49 2.58 -8.26
CA ILE A 206 10.62 2.82 -9.42
C ILE A 206 9.48 1.81 -9.50
N LYS A 207 9.63 0.67 -8.82
CA LYS A 207 8.60 -0.36 -8.79
C LYS A 207 8.77 -1.27 -7.57
N GLU A 208 7.65 -1.71 -7.02
CA GLU A 208 7.58 -2.81 -6.07
C GLU A 208 6.64 -3.89 -6.60
N VAL A 209 7.00 -5.15 -6.41
CA VAL A 209 6.15 -6.29 -6.75
C VAL A 209 6.04 -7.19 -5.53
N THR A 210 4.82 -7.41 -5.09
CA THR A 210 4.48 -8.40 -4.06
C THR A 210 3.89 -9.61 -4.75
N ASN A 211 4.46 -10.78 -4.50
CA ASN A 211 3.96 -12.03 -5.09
C ASN A 211 3.77 -13.07 -3.99
N ALA A 212 2.57 -13.07 -3.39
CA ALA A 212 2.16 -14.05 -2.42
C ALA A 212 1.44 -15.18 -3.14
N GLY A 213 2.15 -16.19 -3.57
CA GLY A 213 1.52 -17.33 -4.22
C GLY A 213 2.30 -17.97 -5.35
N ALA A 214 3.62 -17.84 -5.35
CA ALA A 214 4.52 -18.68 -6.19
C ALA A 214 4.32 -20.18 -5.96
N ALA A 215 3.47 -20.60 -5.02
CA ALA A 215 3.16 -21.98 -4.67
C ALA A 215 1.84 -22.51 -5.29
N GLY A 216 1.30 -21.87 -6.33
CA GLY A 216 0.22 -22.47 -7.15
C GLY A 216 -1.15 -22.62 -6.49
N GLY A 217 -1.43 -21.96 -5.39
CA GLY A 217 -2.76 -21.94 -4.77
C GLY A 217 -3.65 -20.84 -5.34
N ALA A 218 -4.98 -21.07 -5.34
CA ALA A 218 -6.00 -20.13 -5.81
C ALA A 218 -6.05 -18.78 -5.04
N SER A 219 -5.22 -18.62 -4.03
CA SER A 219 -5.14 -17.44 -3.15
C SER A 219 -3.90 -16.58 -3.39
N ALA A 220 -3.31 -16.65 -4.59
CA ALA A 220 -2.15 -15.84 -4.93
C ALA A 220 -2.51 -14.33 -4.89
N ILE A 221 -1.86 -13.59 -4.00
CA ILE A 221 -1.90 -12.12 -4.03
C ILE A 221 -0.81 -11.66 -4.99
N GLN A 222 -1.19 -10.96 -6.03
CA GLN A 222 -0.26 -10.28 -6.91
C GLN A 222 -0.49 -8.78 -6.78
N GLY A 223 0.53 -8.08 -6.31
CA GLY A 223 0.50 -6.63 -6.18
C GLY A 223 1.67 -6.01 -6.93
N THR A 224 1.43 -4.90 -7.59
CA THR A 224 2.47 -4.08 -8.21
C THR A 224 2.21 -2.64 -7.83
N VAL A 225 3.26 -1.95 -7.40
CA VAL A 225 3.27 -0.50 -7.21
C VAL A 225 4.35 0.09 -8.11
N THR A 226 4.03 1.12 -8.88
CA THR A 226 5.00 1.92 -9.63
C THR A 226 5.11 3.29 -9.00
N PHE A 227 6.32 3.82 -8.98
CA PHE A 227 6.63 5.12 -8.39
C PHE A 227 7.21 6.05 -9.47
N SER A 228 6.76 7.27 -9.47
CA SER A 228 7.22 8.31 -10.39
C SER A 228 7.22 9.68 -9.73
N ASN A 229 7.78 10.67 -10.42
CA ASN A 229 7.73 12.06 -9.97
C ASN A 229 8.28 12.30 -8.56
N TRP A 230 9.33 11.55 -8.18
CA TRP A 230 10.01 11.74 -6.91
C TRP A 230 10.49 13.17 -6.73
N GLY A 231 10.19 13.77 -5.57
CA GLY A 231 10.52 15.14 -5.22
C GLY A 231 9.46 16.15 -5.63
N GLU A 232 8.42 15.76 -6.37
CA GLU A 232 7.26 16.60 -6.60
C GLU A 232 6.36 16.62 -5.38
N ASP A 233 6.05 17.81 -4.86
CA ASP A 233 5.13 18.00 -3.73
C ASP A 233 3.81 18.58 -4.26
N LYS A 234 2.90 17.70 -4.64
CA LYS A 234 1.58 18.10 -5.12
C LYS A 234 0.68 18.41 -3.95
N SER A 235 0.53 19.69 -3.62
CA SER A 235 -0.36 20.11 -2.55
C SER A 235 -1.83 19.83 -2.89
N GLN A 236 -2.56 19.36 -1.87
CA GLN A 236 -4.00 19.09 -1.96
C GLN A 236 -4.76 20.10 -1.12
N ALA A 237 -5.85 20.65 -1.66
CA ALA A 237 -6.74 21.51 -0.88
C ALA A 237 -7.76 20.68 -0.08
N ALA A 238 -8.10 21.14 1.12
CA ALA A 238 -9.21 20.55 1.87
C ALA A 238 -10.54 20.73 1.11
N PRO A 239 -11.45 19.73 1.12
CA PRO A 239 -12.77 19.89 0.54
C PRO A 239 -13.55 21.01 1.23
N SER A 240 -14.27 21.81 0.43
CA SER A 240 -15.01 22.98 0.93
C SER A 240 -16.20 22.63 1.81
N LYS A 241 -16.80 21.45 1.60
CA LYS A 241 -17.94 20.94 2.38
C LYS A 241 -17.65 19.54 2.87
N THR A 242 -17.77 19.31 4.17
CA THR A 242 -17.53 18.00 4.78
C THR A 242 -18.56 17.70 5.87
N THR A 243 -18.78 16.42 6.13
CA THR A 243 -19.50 15.93 7.30
C THR A 243 -18.51 15.15 8.17
N SER A 244 -18.57 15.34 9.50
CA SER A 244 -17.70 14.59 10.40
C SER A 244 -18.06 13.09 10.37
N LEU A 245 -17.10 12.24 9.99
CA LEU A 245 -17.25 10.79 9.98
C LEU A 245 -17.50 10.23 11.38
N LEU A 246 -16.88 10.81 12.42
CA LEU A 246 -17.06 10.38 13.81
C LEU A 246 -18.49 10.51 14.32
N LYS A 247 -19.33 11.34 13.70
CA LYS A 247 -20.75 11.46 14.03
C LYS A 247 -21.59 10.33 13.41
N LEU A 248 -21.03 9.58 12.47
CA LEU A 248 -21.73 8.54 11.71
C LEU A 248 -21.37 7.14 12.20
N ILE A 249 -20.15 6.96 12.68
CA ILE A 249 -19.69 5.69 13.24
C ILE A 249 -20.13 5.64 14.71
N PRO A 250 -20.84 4.59 15.15
CA PRO A 250 -21.16 4.43 16.57
C PRO A 250 -19.84 4.38 17.35
N ALA A 251 -19.78 5.12 18.46
CA ALA A 251 -18.65 5.00 19.38
C ALA A 251 -18.44 3.52 19.70
N SER A 252 -17.26 2.98 19.38
CA SER A 252 -16.92 1.62 19.75
C SER A 252 -17.08 1.53 21.26
N SER A 253 -18.08 0.78 21.73
CA SER A 253 -18.28 0.51 23.14
C SER A 253 -17.01 -0.23 23.60
N SER A 254 -16.10 0.51 24.25
CA SER A 254 -15.03 -0.08 25.03
C SER A 254 -15.70 -0.91 26.13
N THR A 255 -15.83 -2.21 25.86
CA THR A 255 -16.27 -3.16 26.87
C THR A 255 -15.15 -3.21 27.91
N THR A 256 -15.29 -2.35 28.94
CA THR A 256 -14.51 -2.47 30.16
C THR A 256 -14.96 -3.77 30.79
N THR A 257 -14.23 -4.85 30.56
CA THR A 257 -14.39 -6.09 31.32
C THR A 257 -13.94 -5.77 32.74
N THR A 258 -14.90 -5.38 33.57
CA THR A 258 -14.71 -5.32 35.02
C THR A 258 -14.63 -6.77 35.48
N GLY A 259 -13.38 -7.27 35.65
CA GLY A 259 -13.13 -8.54 36.32
C GLY A 259 -13.59 -8.41 37.77
N GLY A 260 -14.60 -9.19 38.15
CA GLY A 260 -14.96 -9.49 39.52
C GLY A 260 -14.31 -10.82 39.97
#